data_67f9ac17ee876c9432f7bd8fcd7b5aa5
#
_entry.id   67f9ac17ee876c9432f7bd8fcd7b5aa5
#
_cell.length_a   1.000
_cell.length_b   1.000
_cell.length_c   1.000
_cell.angle_alpha   90.00
_cell.angle_beta   90.00
_cell.angle_gamma   90.00
#
_symmetry.space_group_name_H-M   'P 1'
#
loop_
_entity.id
_entity.type
_entity.pdbx_description
1 polymer ?
#
loop_
_entity_poly.entity_id
_entity_poly.type
_entity_poly.pdbx_seq_one_letter_code
_entity_poly.pdbx_strand_id
1 'polypeptide(L)'
;MEVRDVFKLRKEGKIEEAYAAIRPMYAAHKGHYTTICMFWVGADMMELRFKQRRLEEAYKIFLALLRLYPTMDDQDLRGQSAIMRAAIVVFDHNPKFSMLKFITDWDITRLSDDDWRNAQVNGHLVTSLGMRIVGKVFKEVAGNPTVDMALKAVPILEEALRHSPYNMHNQRYKALIYKIMGKTDKAINIYRHIIAHHHQSYLYQEFAS
;
A
#
# COMPACT_ATOMS: atom_id res chain seq x y z
N MET A 1 -9.03 13.14 31.62
CA MET A 1 -8.00 13.06 30.58
C MET A 1 -8.56 13.71 29.32
N GLU A 2 -7.85 14.61 28.72
CA GLU A 2 -8.24 15.28 27.47
C GLU A 2 -7.57 14.63 26.27
N VAL A 3 -8.08 14.87 25.04
CA VAL A 3 -7.48 14.37 23.78
C VAL A 3 -6.02 14.79 23.64
N ARG A 4 -5.67 15.99 24.11
CA ARG A 4 -4.28 16.49 24.14
C ARG A 4 -3.35 15.60 24.95
N ASP A 5 -3.81 15.06 26.08
CA ASP A 5 -3.00 14.17 26.93
C ASP A 5 -2.73 12.83 26.23
N VAL A 6 -3.70 12.34 25.44
CA VAL A 6 -3.53 11.13 24.62
C VAL A 6 -2.46 11.34 23.54
N PHE A 7 -2.48 12.50 22.85
CA PHE A 7 -1.43 12.83 21.87
C PHE A 7 -0.04 12.94 22.54
N LYS A 8 0.05 13.39 23.80
CA LYS A 8 1.30 13.41 24.57
C LYS A 8 1.79 11.99 24.81
N LEU A 9 0.94 11.08 25.31
CA LEU A 9 1.30 9.65 25.47
C LEU A 9 1.80 9.03 24.16
N ARG A 10 1.12 9.32 23.03
CA ARG A 10 1.54 8.87 21.70
C ARG A 10 2.95 9.35 21.35
N LYS A 11 3.25 10.64 21.56
CA LYS A 11 4.59 11.23 21.31
C LYS A 11 5.68 10.64 22.20
N GLU A 12 5.33 10.24 23.43
CA GLU A 12 6.23 9.56 24.38
C GLU A 12 6.43 8.07 24.04
N GLY A 13 5.80 7.56 22.98
CA GLY A 13 5.89 6.15 22.59
C GLY A 13 5.04 5.21 23.44
N LYS A 14 4.21 5.72 24.36
CA LYS A 14 3.30 4.96 25.22
C LYS A 14 2.01 4.59 24.46
N ILE A 15 2.18 3.82 23.38
CA ILE A 15 1.11 3.59 22.41
C ILE A 15 -0.06 2.78 22.99
N GLU A 16 0.22 1.77 23.83
CA GLU A 16 -0.83 0.96 24.48
C GLU A 16 -1.69 1.79 25.44
N GLU A 17 -1.05 2.66 26.23
CA GLU A 17 -1.73 3.58 27.16
C GLU A 17 -2.58 4.60 26.37
N ALA A 18 -2.01 5.20 25.32
CA ALA A 18 -2.71 6.12 24.45
C ALA A 18 -3.96 5.46 23.80
N TYR A 19 -3.81 4.23 23.32
CA TYR A 19 -4.90 3.47 22.68
C TYR A 19 -5.99 3.09 23.70
N ALA A 20 -5.60 2.66 24.89
CA ALA A 20 -6.55 2.37 25.98
C ALA A 20 -7.35 3.62 26.39
N ALA A 21 -6.69 4.79 26.42
CA ALA A 21 -7.32 6.05 26.81
C ALA A 21 -8.28 6.61 25.73
N ILE A 22 -7.89 6.57 24.44
CA ILE A 22 -8.71 7.18 23.38
C ILE A 22 -9.98 6.38 23.08
N ARG A 23 -9.98 5.07 23.21
CA ARG A 23 -11.14 4.21 22.87
C ARG A 23 -12.43 4.60 23.59
N PRO A 24 -12.47 4.73 24.93
CA PRO A 24 -13.68 5.14 25.63
C PRO A 24 -14.05 6.60 25.31
N MET A 25 -13.09 7.49 25.10
CA MET A 25 -13.36 8.88 24.71
C MET A 25 -14.05 8.96 23.35
N TYR A 26 -13.55 8.22 22.36
CA TYR A 26 -14.14 8.14 21.03
C TYR A 26 -15.52 7.47 21.05
N ALA A 27 -15.70 6.44 21.87
CA ALA A 27 -17.00 5.79 22.03
C ALA A 27 -18.06 6.72 22.65
N ALA A 28 -17.65 7.56 23.60
CA ALA A 28 -18.53 8.54 24.24
C ALA A 28 -18.85 9.75 23.36
N HIS A 29 -17.88 10.21 22.57
CA HIS A 29 -18.02 11.38 21.71
C HIS A 29 -17.19 11.28 20.43
N LYS A 30 -17.86 11.13 19.29
CA LYS A 30 -17.24 11.06 17.96
C LYS A 30 -17.04 12.44 17.36
N GLY A 31 -16.33 13.33 18.07
CA GLY A 31 -16.00 14.66 17.58
C GLY A 31 -14.74 14.65 16.69
N HIS A 32 -14.48 15.76 16.00
CA HIS A 32 -13.36 15.94 15.09
C HIS A 32 -12.01 15.49 15.70
N TYR A 33 -11.62 16.07 16.83
CA TYR A 33 -10.34 15.78 17.47
C TYR A 33 -10.24 14.35 18.04
N THR A 34 -11.33 13.80 18.57
CA THR A 34 -11.34 12.41 19.05
C THR A 34 -11.22 11.41 17.90
N THR A 35 -11.82 11.73 16.75
CA THR A 35 -11.73 10.91 15.53
C THR A 35 -10.31 10.90 14.97
N ILE A 36 -9.68 12.07 14.82
CA ILE A 36 -8.29 12.19 14.37
C ILE A 36 -7.34 11.47 15.34
N CYS A 37 -7.51 11.68 16.65
CA CYS A 37 -6.68 11.03 17.65
C CYS A 37 -6.84 9.51 17.62
N MET A 38 -8.08 9.01 17.53
CA MET A 38 -8.38 7.59 17.42
C MET A 38 -7.73 6.97 16.17
N PHE A 39 -7.75 7.68 15.04
CA PHE A 39 -7.12 7.22 13.80
C PHE A 39 -5.61 7.06 13.96
N TRP A 40 -4.90 8.12 14.39
CA TRP A 40 -3.45 8.10 14.47
C TRP A 40 -2.91 7.18 15.57
N VAL A 41 -3.54 7.15 16.74
CA VAL A 41 -3.18 6.23 17.82
C VAL A 41 -3.48 4.78 17.41
N GLY A 42 -4.59 4.57 16.69
CA GLY A 42 -4.94 3.26 16.12
C GLY A 42 -3.91 2.79 15.08
N ALA A 43 -3.42 3.69 14.22
CA ALA A 43 -2.39 3.36 13.23
C ALA A 43 -1.07 2.94 13.91
N ASP A 44 -0.63 3.67 14.94
CA ASP A 44 0.57 3.31 15.69
C ASP A 44 0.39 1.99 16.48
N MET A 45 -0.81 1.77 17.05
CA MET A 45 -1.14 0.54 17.76
C MET A 45 -1.15 -0.68 16.82
N MET A 46 -1.70 -0.52 15.62
CA MET A 46 -1.66 -1.55 14.59
C MET A 46 -0.22 -1.92 14.23
N GLU A 47 0.64 -0.92 13.99
CA GLU A 47 2.06 -1.13 13.71
C GLU A 47 2.77 -1.87 14.87
N LEU A 48 2.48 -1.48 16.11
CA LEU A 48 3.00 -2.15 17.29
C LEU A 48 2.57 -3.63 17.35
N ARG A 49 1.29 -3.94 17.05
CA ARG A 49 0.80 -5.32 17.01
C ARG A 49 1.46 -6.15 15.91
N PHE A 50 1.74 -5.56 14.73
CA PHE A 50 2.53 -6.23 13.70
C PHE A 50 3.95 -6.55 14.18
N LYS A 51 4.64 -5.61 14.83
CA LYS A 51 5.98 -5.82 15.41
C LYS A 51 5.98 -6.93 16.48
N GLN A 52 4.91 -7.00 17.27
CA GLN A 52 4.70 -8.05 18.29
C GLN A 52 4.23 -9.39 17.71
N ARG A 53 4.05 -9.51 16.39
CA ARG A 53 3.48 -10.68 15.68
C ARG A 53 2.05 -11.04 16.12
N ARG A 54 1.30 -10.09 16.66
CA ARG A 54 -0.14 -10.22 17.02
C ARG A 54 -1.00 -9.89 15.81
N LEU A 55 -0.90 -10.71 14.76
CA LEU A 55 -1.41 -10.41 13.42
C LEU A 55 -2.93 -10.24 13.38
N GLU A 56 -3.68 -11.08 14.12
CA GLU A 56 -5.14 -10.97 14.16
C GLU A 56 -5.63 -9.66 14.77
N GLU A 57 -4.96 -9.20 15.84
CA GLU A 57 -5.29 -7.92 16.45
C GLU A 57 -4.94 -6.74 15.54
N ALA A 58 -3.75 -6.79 14.93
CA ALA A 58 -3.34 -5.80 13.95
C ALA A 58 -4.35 -5.71 12.79
N TYR A 59 -4.81 -6.86 12.28
CA TYR A 59 -5.81 -6.90 11.21
C TYR A 59 -7.17 -6.34 11.65
N LYS A 60 -7.63 -6.64 12.87
CA LYS A 60 -8.86 -6.04 13.42
C LYS A 60 -8.76 -4.51 13.50
N ILE A 61 -7.60 -3.99 13.94
CA ILE A 61 -7.35 -2.55 13.99
C ILE A 61 -7.33 -1.97 12.58
N PHE A 62 -6.66 -2.61 11.62
CA PHE A 62 -6.66 -2.20 10.21
C PHE A 62 -8.08 -2.04 9.65
N LEU A 63 -8.95 -3.04 9.84
CA LEU A 63 -10.35 -2.96 9.41
C LEU A 63 -11.13 -1.83 10.10
N ALA A 64 -10.82 -1.54 11.37
CA ALA A 64 -11.42 -0.41 12.08
C ALA A 64 -10.95 0.93 11.48
N LEU A 65 -9.66 1.07 11.14
CA LEU A 65 -9.11 2.27 10.49
C LEU A 65 -9.70 2.49 9.09
N LEU A 66 -9.91 1.43 8.30
CA LEU A 66 -10.59 1.54 7.00
C LEU A 66 -12.01 2.10 7.11
N ARG A 67 -12.71 1.80 8.20
CA ARG A 67 -14.06 2.33 8.45
C ARG A 67 -14.02 3.75 9.03
N LEU A 68 -12.98 4.06 9.78
CA LEU A 68 -12.83 5.33 10.47
C LEU A 68 -12.37 6.45 9.52
N TYR A 69 -11.40 6.18 8.66
CA TYR A 69 -10.79 7.18 7.78
C TYR A 69 -11.81 7.94 6.89
N PRO A 70 -12.79 7.29 6.24
CA PRO A 70 -13.79 8.01 5.44
C PRO A 70 -14.72 8.93 6.26
N THR A 71 -14.77 8.76 7.58
CA THR A 71 -15.60 9.59 8.48
C THR A 71 -14.87 10.82 9.00
N MET A 72 -13.59 10.98 8.66
CA MET A 72 -12.81 12.15 9.05
C MET A 72 -13.15 13.34 8.15
N ASP A 73 -13.38 14.50 8.74
CA ASP A 73 -13.65 15.74 8.03
C ASP A 73 -12.47 16.17 7.15
N ASP A 74 -11.25 15.92 7.65
CA ASP A 74 -10.00 16.16 6.96
C ASP A 74 -9.33 14.82 6.62
N GLN A 75 -9.60 14.34 5.41
CA GLN A 75 -8.97 13.15 4.84
C GLN A 75 -7.61 13.53 4.24
N ASP A 76 -6.64 13.89 5.10
CA ASP A 76 -5.33 14.27 4.63
C ASP A 76 -4.61 13.09 3.90
N LEU A 77 -3.71 13.46 2.98
CA LEU A 77 -2.97 12.48 2.18
C LEU A 77 -2.06 11.59 3.05
N ARG A 78 -1.66 12.05 4.25
CA ARG A 78 -0.85 11.25 5.18
C ARG A 78 -1.65 10.09 5.76
N GLY A 79 -2.94 10.32 6.05
CA GLY A 79 -3.85 9.24 6.49
C GLY A 79 -4.03 8.19 5.40
N GLN A 80 -4.17 8.62 4.14
CA GLN A 80 -4.19 7.75 2.97
C GLN A 80 -2.91 6.91 2.89
N SER A 81 -1.74 7.56 2.97
CA SER A 81 -0.43 6.89 2.93
C SER A 81 -0.25 5.91 4.10
N ALA A 82 -0.76 6.23 5.30
CA ALA A 82 -0.70 5.35 6.45
C ALA A 82 -1.50 4.06 6.22
N ILE A 83 -2.71 4.17 5.68
CA ILE A 83 -3.54 3.01 5.31
C ILE A 83 -2.88 2.17 4.22
N MET A 84 -2.31 2.79 3.20
CA MET A 84 -1.61 2.09 2.13
C MET A 84 -0.38 1.33 2.63
N ARG A 85 0.40 1.92 3.54
CA ARG A 85 1.52 1.22 4.22
C ARG A 85 1.03 0.02 5.01
N ALA A 86 -0.06 0.17 5.74
CA ALA A 86 -0.67 -0.91 6.50
C ALA A 86 -1.15 -2.06 5.59
N ALA A 87 -1.78 -1.73 4.45
CA ALA A 87 -2.23 -2.72 3.49
C ALA A 87 -1.08 -3.59 2.95
N ILE A 88 0.11 -3.01 2.71
CA ILE A 88 1.30 -3.78 2.31
C ILE A 88 1.66 -4.81 3.39
N VAL A 89 1.68 -4.40 4.66
CA VAL A 89 2.02 -5.31 5.78
C VAL A 89 0.95 -6.40 5.91
N VAL A 90 -0.34 -6.04 5.78
CA VAL A 90 -1.44 -7.01 5.80
C VAL A 90 -1.30 -8.03 4.66
N PHE A 91 -1.00 -7.58 3.45
CA PHE A 91 -0.78 -8.46 2.30
C PHE A 91 0.36 -9.46 2.54
N ASP A 92 1.45 -9.02 3.14
CA ASP A 92 2.62 -9.89 3.39
C ASP A 92 2.34 -10.95 4.48
N HIS A 93 1.34 -10.76 5.34
CA HIS A 93 1.05 -11.66 6.46
C HIS A 93 -0.32 -12.35 6.40
N ASN A 94 -1.17 -11.96 5.46
CA ASN A 94 -2.51 -12.55 5.30
C ASN A 94 -2.72 -12.99 3.85
N PRO A 95 -2.58 -14.30 3.55
CA PRO A 95 -2.72 -14.82 2.18
C PRO A 95 -4.13 -14.69 1.58
N LYS A 96 -5.14 -14.36 2.42
CA LYS A 96 -6.51 -14.10 1.96
C LYS A 96 -6.75 -12.63 1.60
N PHE A 97 -5.80 -11.74 1.88
CA PHE A 97 -5.92 -10.33 1.55
C PHE A 97 -5.49 -10.06 0.11
N SER A 98 -6.41 -9.58 -0.72
CA SER A 98 -6.11 -9.19 -2.10
C SER A 98 -5.71 -7.72 -2.15
N MET A 99 -4.48 -7.44 -2.57
CA MET A 99 -3.99 -6.08 -2.79
C MET A 99 -4.67 -5.44 -4.00
N LEU A 100 -4.89 -6.20 -5.06
CA LEU A 100 -5.58 -5.72 -6.27
C LEU A 100 -6.99 -5.24 -5.94
N LYS A 101 -7.78 -6.08 -5.22
CA LYS A 101 -9.13 -5.69 -4.81
C LYS A 101 -9.09 -4.46 -3.91
N PHE A 102 -8.20 -4.46 -2.91
CA PHE A 102 -8.08 -3.34 -1.98
C PHE A 102 -7.79 -2.02 -2.71
N ILE A 103 -6.83 -2.00 -3.66
CA ILE A 103 -6.45 -0.79 -4.40
C ILE A 103 -7.53 -0.37 -5.41
N THR A 104 -8.30 -1.32 -5.98
CA THR A 104 -9.45 -0.98 -6.82
C THR A 104 -10.52 -0.20 -6.04
N ASP A 105 -10.73 -0.57 -4.77
CA ASP A 105 -11.72 0.09 -3.90
C ASP A 105 -11.17 1.38 -3.25
N TRP A 106 -9.85 1.48 -3.06
CA TRP A 106 -9.20 2.51 -2.25
C TRP A 106 -8.49 3.61 -3.04
N ASP A 107 -8.47 3.54 -4.34
CA ASP A 107 -7.93 4.53 -5.29
C ASP A 107 -6.46 4.97 -5.06
N ILE A 108 -5.54 4.39 -5.82
CA ILE A 108 -4.11 4.67 -5.75
C ILE A 108 -3.76 6.11 -6.19
N THR A 109 -4.62 6.77 -6.97
CA THR A 109 -4.37 8.13 -7.48
C THR A 109 -4.39 9.19 -6.36
N ARG A 110 -4.92 8.83 -5.18
CA ARG A 110 -4.92 9.68 -3.99
C ARG A 110 -3.60 9.71 -3.23
N LEU A 111 -2.59 8.95 -3.66
CA LEU A 111 -1.24 9.06 -3.12
C LEU A 111 -0.62 10.41 -3.53
N SER A 112 0.13 11.02 -2.62
CA SER A 112 0.87 12.26 -2.90
C SER A 112 2.07 11.99 -3.81
N ASP A 113 2.58 13.02 -4.48
CA ASP A 113 3.80 12.91 -5.27
C ASP A 113 5.00 12.42 -4.45
N ASP A 114 5.06 12.76 -3.16
CA ASP A 114 6.11 12.28 -2.26
C ASP A 114 6.03 10.76 -2.02
N ASP A 115 4.83 10.18 -2.03
CA ASP A 115 4.64 8.73 -1.91
C ASP A 115 5.14 7.97 -3.16
N TRP A 116 5.36 8.65 -4.28
CA TRP A 116 5.93 8.09 -5.50
C TRP A 116 7.45 8.31 -5.62
N ARG A 117 8.06 9.09 -4.72
CA ARG A 117 9.51 9.32 -4.71
C ARG A 117 10.22 8.30 -3.85
N ASN A 118 11.34 7.78 -4.36
CA ASN A 118 12.23 6.96 -3.55
C ASN A 118 12.88 7.83 -2.46
N ALA A 119 13.01 7.28 -1.27
CA ALA A 119 13.65 7.94 -0.14
C ALA A 119 15.03 7.35 0.15
N GLN A 120 15.94 8.17 0.69
CA GLN A 120 17.17 7.67 1.30
C GLN A 120 16.97 7.57 2.82
N VAL A 121 17.14 6.38 3.37
CA VAL A 121 17.08 6.13 4.81
C VAL A 121 18.36 5.44 5.24
N ASN A 122 19.13 6.09 6.12
CA ASN A 122 20.41 5.58 6.60
C ASN A 122 21.39 5.18 5.46
N GLY A 123 21.42 5.97 4.38
CA GLY A 123 22.26 5.72 3.20
C GLY A 123 21.74 4.65 2.24
N HIS A 124 20.61 4.02 2.53
CA HIS A 124 19.96 3.04 1.65
C HIS A 124 18.81 3.65 0.87
N LEU A 125 18.73 3.33 -0.43
CA LEU A 125 17.60 3.72 -1.24
C LEU A 125 16.38 2.85 -0.89
N VAL A 126 15.30 3.49 -0.44
CA VAL A 126 14.03 2.84 -0.13
C VAL A 126 13.04 3.11 -1.26
N THR A 127 12.51 2.04 -1.81
CA THR A 127 11.48 2.12 -2.86
C THR A 127 10.25 2.87 -2.36
N SER A 128 9.73 3.75 -3.19
CA SER A 128 8.55 4.57 -2.93
C SER A 128 7.32 3.74 -2.53
N LEU A 129 6.40 4.33 -1.77
CA LEU A 129 5.18 3.67 -1.35
C LEU A 129 4.35 3.20 -2.55
N GLY A 130 4.15 4.08 -3.55
CA GLY A 130 3.41 3.75 -4.77
C GLY A 130 4.00 2.54 -5.49
N MET A 131 5.31 2.52 -5.71
CA MET A 131 5.99 1.38 -6.37
C MET A 131 5.92 0.09 -5.56
N ARG A 132 5.94 0.17 -4.23
CA ARG A 132 5.75 -1.01 -3.36
C ARG A 132 4.35 -1.60 -3.50
N ILE A 133 3.30 -0.74 -3.55
CA ILE A 133 1.91 -1.16 -3.79
C ILE A 133 1.78 -1.83 -5.15
N VAL A 134 2.27 -1.18 -6.20
CA VAL A 134 2.26 -1.71 -7.57
C VAL A 134 2.94 -3.08 -7.61
N GLY A 135 4.10 -3.23 -6.96
CA GLY A 135 4.79 -4.50 -6.86
C GLY A 135 3.96 -5.61 -6.20
N LYS A 136 3.17 -5.30 -5.15
CA LYS A 136 2.27 -6.28 -4.50
C LYS A 136 1.09 -6.66 -5.40
N VAL A 137 0.47 -5.68 -6.08
CA VAL A 137 -0.59 -5.94 -7.06
C VAL A 137 -0.09 -6.87 -8.16
N PHE A 138 1.07 -6.59 -8.74
CA PHE A 138 1.60 -7.42 -9.82
C PHE A 138 2.16 -8.76 -9.35
N LYS A 139 2.58 -8.91 -8.11
CA LYS A 139 2.86 -10.22 -7.50
C LYS A 139 1.60 -11.08 -7.45
N GLU A 140 0.46 -10.50 -7.10
CA GLU A 140 -0.84 -11.18 -7.08
C GLU A 140 -1.31 -11.56 -8.48
N VAL A 141 -1.26 -10.61 -9.45
CA VAL A 141 -1.62 -10.86 -10.86
C VAL A 141 -0.74 -11.96 -11.49
N ALA A 142 0.55 -11.95 -11.22
CA ALA A 142 1.47 -12.98 -11.73
C ALA A 142 1.21 -14.36 -11.10
N GLY A 143 0.78 -14.40 -9.84
CA GLY A 143 0.46 -15.65 -9.13
C GLY A 143 -0.84 -16.32 -9.59
N ASN A 144 -1.77 -15.54 -10.15
CA ASN A 144 -3.04 -16.04 -10.68
C ASN A 144 -3.45 -15.23 -11.93
N PRO A 145 -2.77 -15.40 -13.07
CA PRO A 145 -2.95 -14.55 -14.25
C PRO A 145 -4.28 -14.81 -14.94
N THR A 146 -5.24 -13.89 -14.79
CA THR A 146 -6.51 -13.88 -15.52
C THR A 146 -6.71 -12.55 -16.24
N VAL A 147 -7.49 -12.56 -17.31
CA VAL A 147 -7.82 -11.34 -18.08
C VAL A 147 -8.53 -10.31 -17.19
N ASP A 148 -9.44 -10.75 -16.31
CA ASP A 148 -10.14 -9.87 -15.37
C ASP A 148 -9.15 -9.16 -14.40
N MET A 149 -8.21 -9.90 -13.82
CA MET A 149 -7.19 -9.31 -12.96
C MET A 149 -6.26 -8.36 -13.73
N ALA A 150 -5.86 -8.72 -14.95
CA ALA A 150 -5.06 -7.86 -15.80
C ALA A 150 -5.79 -6.54 -16.12
N LEU A 151 -7.07 -6.60 -16.48
CA LEU A 151 -7.88 -5.40 -16.75
C LEU A 151 -8.02 -4.49 -15.52
N LYS A 152 -8.25 -5.06 -14.34
CA LYS A 152 -8.30 -4.31 -13.07
C LYS A 152 -6.95 -3.69 -12.68
N ALA A 153 -5.84 -4.30 -13.09
CA ALA A 153 -4.50 -3.79 -12.81
C ALA A 153 -4.04 -2.69 -13.78
N VAL A 154 -4.70 -2.53 -14.94
CA VAL A 154 -4.34 -1.50 -15.95
C VAL A 154 -4.33 -0.09 -15.36
N PRO A 155 -5.38 0.42 -14.69
CA PRO A 155 -5.36 1.79 -14.14
C PRO A 155 -4.25 2.00 -13.11
N ILE A 156 -3.93 0.96 -12.32
CA ILE A 156 -2.86 1.00 -11.32
C ILE A 156 -1.49 1.12 -12.00
N LEU A 157 -1.30 0.40 -13.11
CA LEU A 157 -0.08 0.49 -13.90
C LEU A 157 0.04 1.84 -14.61
N GLU A 158 -1.04 2.37 -15.15
CA GLU A 158 -1.07 3.69 -15.81
C GLU A 158 -0.64 4.77 -14.83
N GLU A 159 -1.11 4.72 -13.59
CA GLU A 159 -0.67 5.65 -12.55
C GLU A 159 0.82 5.49 -12.24
N ALA A 160 1.33 4.26 -12.11
CA ALA A 160 2.76 4.02 -11.92
C ALA A 160 3.62 4.53 -13.10
N LEU A 161 3.14 4.36 -14.33
CA LEU A 161 3.82 4.85 -15.53
C LEU A 161 3.80 6.38 -15.64
N ARG A 162 2.75 7.03 -15.14
CA ARG A 162 2.66 8.50 -15.07
C ARG A 162 3.78 9.07 -14.19
N HIS A 163 4.07 8.43 -13.05
CA HIS A 163 5.13 8.86 -12.14
C HIS A 163 6.54 8.38 -12.54
N SER A 164 6.65 7.24 -13.20
CA SER A 164 7.92 6.61 -13.54
C SER A 164 7.85 5.83 -14.86
N PRO A 165 7.78 6.54 -16.02
CA PRO A 165 7.51 5.94 -17.33
C PRO A 165 8.62 4.98 -17.80
N TYR A 166 9.85 5.23 -17.41
CA TYR A 166 11.01 4.42 -17.82
C TYR A 166 11.46 3.41 -16.76
N ASN A 167 10.70 3.26 -15.68
CA ASN A 167 11.02 2.26 -14.66
C ASN A 167 10.89 0.85 -15.24
N MET A 168 11.96 0.07 -15.15
CA MET A 168 12.03 -1.31 -15.69
C MET A 168 10.88 -2.20 -15.16
N HIS A 169 10.55 -2.10 -13.88
CA HIS A 169 9.48 -2.91 -13.29
C HIS A 169 8.12 -2.54 -13.88
N ASN A 170 7.83 -1.23 -14.08
CA ASN A 170 6.59 -0.79 -14.71
C ASN A 170 6.48 -1.29 -16.16
N GLN A 171 7.57 -1.24 -16.92
CA GLN A 171 7.60 -1.78 -18.28
C GLN A 171 7.39 -3.30 -18.29
N ARG A 172 8.03 -4.02 -17.37
CA ARG A 172 7.84 -5.47 -17.20
C ARG A 172 6.38 -5.81 -16.83
N TYR A 173 5.74 -5.06 -15.96
CA TYR A 173 4.31 -5.23 -15.63
C TYR A 173 3.42 -4.97 -16.84
N LYS A 174 3.76 -3.99 -17.68
CA LYS A 174 3.06 -3.74 -18.94
C LYS A 174 3.17 -4.92 -19.91
N ALA A 175 4.36 -5.53 -20.02
CA ALA A 175 4.55 -6.72 -20.83
C ALA A 175 3.73 -7.91 -20.29
N LEU A 176 3.68 -8.12 -18.98
CA LEU A 176 2.86 -9.14 -18.33
C LEU A 176 1.37 -8.96 -18.65
N ILE A 177 0.83 -7.75 -18.55
CA ILE A 177 -0.56 -7.46 -18.91
C ILE A 177 -0.83 -7.83 -20.38
N TYR A 178 0.04 -7.40 -21.30
CA TYR A 178 -0.14 -7.72 -22.72
C TYR A 178 -0.10 -9.23 -22.97
N LYS A 179 0.79 -9.96 -22.29
CA LYS A 179 0.86 -11.42 -22.36
C LYS A 179 -0.45 -12.06 -21.91
N ILE A 180 -0.98 -11.70 -20.73
CA ILE A 180 -2.24 -12.22 -20.20
C ILE A 180 -3.42 -11.91 -21.13
N MET A 181 -3.39 -10.76 -21.82
CA MET A 181 -4.42 -10.35 -22.79
C MET A 181 -4.23 -10.96 -24.19
N GLY A 182 -3.28 -11.86 -24.38
CA GLY A 182 -2.97 -12.49 -25.68
C GLY A 182 -2.30 -11.56 -26.71
N LYS A 183 -1.84 -10.36 -26.30
CA LYS A 183 -1.14 -9.40 -27.17
C LYS A 183 0.36 -9.69 -27.20
N THR A 184 0.72 -10.90 -27.62
CA THR A 184 2.07 -11.48 -27.50
C THR A 184 3.14 -10.60 -28.16
N ASP A 185 2.89 -10.10 -29.39
CA ASP A 185 3.88 -9.25 -30.10
C ASP A 185 4.23 -7.98 -29.32
N LYS A 186 3.23 -7.36 -28.66
CA LYS A 186 3.45 -6.18 -27.84
C LYS A 186 4.27 -6.52 -26.60
N ALA A 187 4.01 -7.64 -25.97
CA ALA A 187 4.79 -8.11 -24.82
C ALA A 187 6.24 -8.40 -25.20
N ILE A 188 6.46 -9.12 -26.33
CA ILE A 188 7.79 -9.44 -26.87
C ILE A 188 8.60 -8.16 -27.12
N ASN A 189 8.01 -7.15 -27.77
CA ASN A 189 8.71 -5.90 -28.07
C ASN A 189 9.16 -5.17 -26.80
N ILE A 190 8.33 -5.17 -25.75
CA ILE A 190 8.70 -4.56 -24.47
C ILE A 190 9.81 -5.37 -23.79
N TYR A 191 9.72 -6.71 -23.74
CA TYR A 191 10.78 -7.54 -23.15
C TYR A 191 12.11 -7.38 -23.88
N ARG A 192 12.12 -7.34 -25.21
CA ARG A 192 13.33 -7.08 -26.00
C ARG A 192 13.98 -5.76 -25.62
N HIS A 193 13.16 -4.70 -25.47
CA HIS A 193 13.67 -3.39 -25.07
C HIS A 193 14.25 -3.44 -23.64
N ILE A 194 13.57 -4.08 -22.68
CA ILE A 194 14.06 -4.20 -21.30
C ILE A 194 15.38 -4.99 -21.26
N ILE A 195 15.45 -6.14 -21.94
CA ILE A 195 16.62 -7.02 -21.96
C ILE A 195 17.84 -6.33 -22.59
N ALA A 196 17.62 -5.51 -23.61
CA ALA A 196 18.70 -4.73 -24.24
C ALA A 196 19.39 -3.76 -23.28
N HIS A 197 18.69 -3.29 -22.23
CA HIS A 197 19.20 -2.32 -21.26
C HIS A 197 19.48 -2.91 -19.87
N HIS A 198 18.94 -4.11 -19.57
CA HIS A 198 19.02 -4.74 -18.25
C HIS A 198 19.29 -6.24 -18.38
N HIS A 199 20.51 -6.67 -18.04
CA HIS A 199 20.97 -8.06 -18.19
C HIS A 199 20.68 -8.92 -16.93
N GLN A 200 19.41 -9.03 -16.51
CA GLN A 200 19.02 -9.84 -15.36
C GLN A 200 18.43 -11.17 -15.81
N SER A 201 18.95 -12.28 -15.26
CA SER A 201 18.59 -13.66 -15.67
C SER A 201 17.09 -13.96 -15.66
N TYR A 202 16.35 -13.43 -14.68
CA TYR A 202 14.91 -13.65 -14.60
C TYR A 202 14.12 -13.01 -15.76
N LEU A 203 14.63 -11.94 -16.38
CA LEU A 203 13.99 -11.30 -17.55
C LEU A 203 13.98 -12.24 -18.77
N TYR A 204 15.06 -13.01 -18.94
CA TYR A 204 15.13 -14.01 -20.02
C TYR A 204 14.17 -15.17 -19.78
N GLN A 205 13.99 -15.58 -18.51
CA GLN A 205 13.01 -16.62 -18.16
C GLN A 205 11.58 -16.17 -18.42
N GLU A 206 11.22 -14.93 -18.04
CA GLU A 206 9.89 -14.38 -18.30
C GLU A 206 9.61 -14.17 -19.80
N PHE A 207 10.65 -13.81 -20.55
CA PHE A 207 10.55 -13.65 -22.01
C PHE A 207 10.33 -14.99 -22.72
N ALA A 208 10.97 -16.06 -22.24
CA ALA A 208 10.90 -17.41 -22.83
C ALA A 208 9.63 -18.20 -22.43
N SER A 209 8.96 -17.81 -21.37
CA SER A 209 7.73 -18.46 -20.87
C SER A 209 6.47 -17.92 -21.54
#